data_7711e50e949a85c2adff5976c8290459
#
_entry.id   7711e50e949a85c2adff5976c8290459
#
_cell.length_a   1.000
_cell.length_b   1.000
_cell.length_c   1.000
_cell.angle_alpha   90.00
_cell.angle_beta   90.00
_cell.angle_gamma   90.00
#
_symmetry.space_group_name_H-M   'P 1'
#
loop_
_entity.id
_entity.type
_entity.pdbx_description
1 polymer ?
#
loop_
_entity_poly.entity_id
_entity_poly.type
_entity_poly.pdbx_seq_one_letter_code
_entity_poly.pdbx_strand_id
1 'polypeptide(L)'
;MLEAAEKFQVAFDKLDIEDPSYLEYFGAGSSPPNFDGGDKAHAFMKFLKIFYDATNIFSASTHVTLHAAFHHLAKIYNEVKMAIMDSDPVLSAMRKDMKLEYDKYWGELVSMNQLIYFAVILDPCFKMRYLEFVFPTMYNDHPDVAELFLAKIKANFLECMIGMLQPMGNKIGLDLHLVLVFQFNNQHN
;
A
#
# COMPACT_ATOMS: atom_id res chain seq x y z
N MET A 1 -18.53 4.75 11.33
CA MET A 1 -18.93 5.87 12.22
C MET A 1 -18.56 7.22 11.61
N LEU A 2 -17.30 7.52 11.23
CA LEU A 2 -16.91 8.81 10.64
C LEU A 2 -17.67 9.16 9.35
N GLU A 3 -17.84 8.21 8.42
CA GLU A 3 -18.64 8.43 7.20
C GLU A 3 -20.12 8.77 7.50
N ALA A 4 -20.66 8.26 8.59
CA ALA A 4 -22.01 8.62 9.02
C ALA A 4 -22.03 10.05 9.61
N ALA A 5 -21.01 10.40 10.39
CA ALA A 5 -20.90 11.74 10.97
C ALA A 5 -20.78 12.82 9.88
N GLU A 6 -20.02 12.57 8.81
CA GLU A 6 -19.88 13.45 7.65
C GLU A 6 -21.23 13.75 6.99
N LYS A 7 -22.08 12.73 6.81
CA LYS A 7 -23.42 12.90 6.22
C LYS A 7 -24.34 13.81 7.05
N PHE A 8 -24.09 13.89 8.35
CA PHE A 8 -24.87 14.72 9.27
C PHE A 8 -24.26 16.10 9.53
N GLN A 9 -23.11 16.44 8.94
CA GLN A 9 -22.46 17.73 9.15
C GLN A 9 -23.41 18.89 8.92
N VAL A 10 -24.11 18.91 7.78
CA VAL A 10 -25.09 19.97 7.44
C VAL A 10 -26.21 20.06 8.48
N ALA A 11 -26.60 18.94 9.09
CA ALA A 11 -27.61 18.93 10.14
C ALA A 11 -27.07 19.51 11.45
N PHE A 12 -25.82 19.27 11.80
CA PHE A 12 -25.15 19.88 12.95
C PHE A 12 -24.97 21.38 12.78
N ASP A 13 -24.57 21.83 11.59
CA ASP A 13 -24.44 23.24 11.27
C ASP A 13 -25.78 24.00 11.39
N LYS A 14 -26.88 23.36 10.96
CA LYS A 14 -28.23 23.92 11.14
C LYS A 14 -28.67 23.97 12.59
N LEU A 15 -28.35 22.91 13.34
CA LEU A 15 -28.70 22.83 14.76
C LEU A 15 -28.03 23.92 15.57
N ASP A 16 -26.78 24.25 15.25
CA ASP A 16 -26.00 25.33 15.87
C ASP A 16 -26.67 26.71 15.66
N ILE A 17 -27.35 26.91 14.52
CA ILE A 17 -28.02 28.16 14.19
C ILE A 17 -29.44 28.20 14.76
N GLU A 18 -30.17 27.10 14.74
CA GLU A 18 -31.61 27.06 15.03
C GLU A 18 -31.92 26.80 16.50
N ASP A 19 -31.03 26.17 17.26
CA ASP A 19 -31.24 25.82 18.67
C ASP A 19 -30.16 26.41 19.59
N PRO A 20 -30.44 27.50 20.29
CA PRO A 20 -29.49 28.08 21.25
C PRO A 20 -29.10 27.14 22.39
N SER A 21 -29.94 26.17 22.74
CA SER A 21 -29.64 25.20 23.80
C SER A 21 -28.65 24.12 23.36
N TYR A 22 -28.40 23.97 22.04
CA TYR A 22 -27.46 23.02 21.48
C TYR A 22 -26.03 23.22 21.99
N LEU A 23 -25.61 24.47 22.11
CA LEU A 23 -24.28 24.83 22.63
C LEU A 23 -24.13 24.48 24.11
N GLU A 24 -25.20 24.63 24.91
CA GLU A 24 -25.18 24.30 26.33
C GLU A 24 -24.99 22.80 26.60
N TYR A 25 -25.41 21.98 25.63
CA TYR A 25 -25.30 20.50 25.74
C TYR A 25 -23.85 20.01 25.80
N PHE A 26 -22.89 20.74 25.22
CA PHE A 26 -21.49 20.33 25.18
C PHE A 26 -20.69 20.69 26.43
N GLY A 27 -21.20 21.56 27.29
CA GLY A 27 -20.56 21.95 28.56
C GLY A 27 -19.26 22.74 28.37
N ALA A 28 -18.68 23.16 29.49
CA ALA A 28 -17.46 23.93 29.49
C ALA A 28 -16.26 23.05 29.09
N GLY A 29 -15.65 23.36 27.93
CA GLY A 29 -14.44 22.65 27.42
C GLY A 29 -14.68 21.74 26.21
N SER A 30 -15.92 21.57 25.78
CA SER A 30 -16.24 20.88 24.53
C SER A 30 -16.93 21.82 23.57
N SER A 31 -16.60 21.75 22.28
CA SER A 31 -17.31 22.48 21.23
C SER A 31 -18.08 21.52 20.37
N PRO A 32 -19.22 21.96 19.79
CA PRO A 32 -19.94 21.18 18.79
C PRO A 32 -19.04 20.89 17.59
N PRO A 33 -19.35 19.83 16.81
CA PRO A 33 -18.71 19.61 15.55
C PRO A 33 -18.87 20.83 14.64
N ASN A 34 -17.76 21.43 14.27
CA ASN A 34 -17.71 22.60 13.40
C ASN A 34 -17.14 22.25 12.02
N PHE A 35 -17.21 23.16 11.08
CA PHE A 35 -16.72 23.01 9.72
C PHE A 35 -15.22 22.62 9.68
N ASP A 36 -14.38 23.26 10.47
CA ASP A 36 -12.93 22.95 10.56
C ASP A 36 -12.69 21.53 11.10
N GLY A 37 -13.49 21.08 12.06
CA GLY A 37 -13.50 19.70 12.54
C GLY A 37 -13.97 18.69 11.49
N GLY A 38 -14.93 19.08 10.65
CA GLY A 38 -15.43 18.27 9.53
C GLY A 38 -14.36 18.04 8.46
N ASP A 39 -13.63 19.05 8.06
CA ASP A 39 -12.56 18.94 7.08
C ASP A 39 -11.42 18.04 7.58
N LYS A 40 -11.04 18.17 8.84
CA LYS A 40 -10.06 17.28 9.48
C LYS A 40 -10.56 15.84 9.52
N ALA A 41 -11.82 15.61 9.90
CA ALA A 41 -12.43 14.29 9.92
C ALA A 41 -12.45 13.66 8.52
N HIS A 42 -12.75 14.46 7.48
CA HIS A 42 -12.71 14.01 6.09
C HIS A 42 -11.28 13.60 5.65
N ALA A 43 -10.28 14.41 5.98
CA ALA A 43 -8.87 14.10 5.69
C ALA A 43 -8.43 12.81 6.40
N PHE A 44 -8.83 12.61 7.64
CA PHE A 44 -8.60 11.37 8.38
C PHE A 44 -9.26 10.17 7.74
N MET A 45 -10.53 10.28 7.36
CA MET A 45 -11.26 9.20 6.70
C MET A 45 -10.60 8.79 5.38
N LYS A 46 -10.23 9.76 4.56
CA LYS A 46 -9.54 9.51 3.29
C LYS A 46 -8.22 8.75 3.51
N PHE A 47 -7.46 9.15 4.49
CA PHE A 47 -6.21 8.49 4.85
C PHE A 47 -6.44 7.08 5.40
N LEU A 48 -7.36 6.90 6.36
CA LEU A 48 -7.65 5.61 6.97
C LEU A 48 -8.31 4.62 6.00
N LYS A 49 -9.01 5.12 4.98
CA LYS A 49 -9.64 4.27 3.96
C LYS A 49 -8.64 3.36 3.25
N ILE A 50 -7.41 3.82 3.04
CA ILE A 50 -6.37 3.05 2.37
C ILE A 50 -6.03 1.79 3.18
N PHE A 51 -5.95 1.92 4.50
CA PHE A 51 -5.70 0.79 5.40
C PHE A 51 -6.91 -0.14 5.49
N TYR A 52 -8.11 0.42 5.50
CA TYR A 52 -9.34 -0.38 5.47
C TYR A 52 -9.43 -1.22 4.19
N ASP A 53 -9.17 -0.62 3.03
CA ASP A 53 -9.18 -1.32 1.75
C ASP A 53 -8.12 -2.44 1.72
N ALA A 54 -6.92 -2.16 2.23
CA ALA A 54 -5.85 -3.15 2.36
C ALA A 54 -6.26 -4.30 3.29
N THR A 55 -6.85 -4.01 4.45
CA THR A 55 -7.31 -5.02 5.40
C THR A 55 -8.35 -5.95 4.78
N ASN A 56 -9.28 -5.40 4.00
CA ASN A 56 -10.29 -6.21 3.30
C ASN A 56 -9.64 -7.16 2.27
N ILE A 57 -8.60 -6.72 1.55
CA ILE A 57 -7.86 -7.56 0.61
C ILE A 57 -7.08 -8.65 1.35
N PHE A 58 -6.37 -8.31 2.43
CA PHE A 58 -5.60 -9.29 3.19
C PHE A 58 -6.47 -10.33 3.91
N SER A 59 -7.66 -9.94 4.35
CA SER A 59 -8.59 -10.84 5.05
C SER A 59 -9.50 -11.64 4.11
N ALA A 60 -9.46 -11.40 2.80
CA ALA A 60 -10.26 -12.15 1.85
C ALA A 60 -9.83 -13.62 1.78
N SER A 61 -10.73 -14.52 2.14
CA SER A 61 -10.50 -15.97 2.17
C SER A 61 -11.00 -16.71 0.91
N THR A 62 -11.81 -16.05 0.10
CA THR A 62 -12.47 -16.68 -1.06
C THR A 62 -11.65 -16.63 -2.34
N HIS A 63 -10.68 -15.73 -2.42
CA HIS A 63 -9.86 -15.53 -3.63
C HIS A 63 -8.38 -15.40 -3.26
N VAL A 64 -7.51 -15.77 -4.21
CA VAL A 64 -6.07 -15.54 -4.08
C VAL A 64 -5.81 -14.05 -4.25
N THR A 65 -5.37 -13.39 -3.18
CA THR A 65 -5.19 -11.93 -3.12
C THR A 65 -3.74 -11.50 -2.98
N LEU A 66 -2.80 -12.44 -2.95
CA LEU A 66 -1.40 -12.17 -2.68
C LEU A 66 -0.76 -11.18 -3.71
N HIS A 67 -1.15 -11.27 -4.98
CA HIS A 67 -0.71 -10.33 -6.02
C HIS A 67 -1.22 -8.91 -5.77
N ALA A 68 -2.46 -8.77 -5.27
CA ALA A 68 -3.05 -7.48 -4.94
C ALA A 68 -2.46 -6.90 -3.64
N ALA A 69 -2.01 -7.75 -2.72
CA ALA A 69 -1.43 -7.36 -1.45
C ALA A 69 -0.24 -6.41 -1.62
N PHE A 70 0.70 -6.72 -2.53
CA PHE A 70 1.84 -5.86 -2.81
C PHE A 70 1.41 -4.49 -3.33
N HIS A 71 0.41 -4.43 -4.20
CA HIS A 71 -0.13 -3.16 -4.72
C HIS A 71 -0.65 -2.27 -3.59
N HIS A 72 -1.40 -2.85 -2.64
CA HIS A 72 -1.90 -2.11 -1.49
C HIS A 72 -0.79 -1.66 -0.54
N LEU A 73 0.23 -2.49 -0.33
CA LEU A 73 1.40 -2.12 0.47
C LEU A 73 2.17 -0.96 -0.16
N ALA A 74 2.41 -1.00 -1.47
CA ALA A 74 3.06 0.09 -2.20
C ALA A 74 2.24 1.38 -2.15
N LYS A 75 0.91 1.28 -2.25
CA LYS A 75 0.00 2.42 -2.13
C LYS A 75 0.07 3.03 -0.72
N ILE A 76 0.01 2.21 0.34
CA ILE A 76 0.16 2.68 1.72
C ILE A 76 1.50 3.40 1.89
N TYR A 77 2.60 2.81 1.42
CA TYR A 77 3.91 3.41 1.51
C TYR A 77 3.95 4.81 0.88
N ASN A 78 3.45 4.95 -0.34
CA ASN A 78 3.43 6.24 -1.04
C ASN A 78 2.57 7.27 -0.31
N GLU A 79 1.38 6.90 0.16
CA GLU A 79 0.49 7.80 0.88
C GLU A 79 1.08 8.24 2.22
N VAL A 80 1.73 7.33 2.92
CA VAL A 80 2.40 7.68 4.19
C VAL A 80 3.63 8.55 3.93
N LYS A 81 4.41 8.28 2.87
CA LYS A 81 5.60 9.08 2.49
C LYS A 81 5.20 10.50 2.05
N MET A 82 4.23 10.62 1.16
CA MET A 82 3.77 11.93 0.64
C MET A 82 3.17 12.80 1.74
N ALA A 83 2.58 12.17 2.70
CA ALA A 83 1.82 12.81 3.74
C ALA A 83 2.67 13.46 4.85
N ILE A 84 3.97 13.20 4.88
CA ILE A 84 4.91 13.87 5.81
C ILE A 84 5.02 15.38 5.48
N MET A 85 4.68 15.78 4.26
CA MET A 85 4.70 17.16 3.78
C MET A 85 3.35 17.89 3.96
N ASP A 86 2.41 17.32 4.72
CA ASP A 86 1.11 17.96 4.94
C ASP A 86 1.27 19.21 5.81
N SER A 87 0.48 20.24 5.49
CA SER A 87 0.44 21.50 6.20
C SER A 87 -0.21 21.41 7.59
N ASP A 88 -1.06 20.39 7.83
CA ASP A 88 -1.69 20.16 9.13
C ASP A 88 -0.73 19.41 10.06
N PRO A 89 -0.33 20.04 11.20
CA PRO A 89 0.64 19.43 12.13
C PRO A 89 0.10 18.16 12.79
N VAL A 90 -1.20 18.02 13.00
CA VAL A 90 -1.83 16.84 13.61
C VAL A 90 -1.76 15.66 12.63
N LEU A 91 -2.16 15.90 11.39
CA LEU A 91 -2.07 14.88 10.34
C LEU A 91 -0.63 14.49 10.05
N SER A 92 0.29 15.45 10.03
CA SER A 92 1.73 15.20 9.83
C SER A 92 2.31 14.33 10.94
N ALA A 93 1.99 14.61 12.21
CA ALA A 93 2.45 13.80 13.35
C ALA A 93 1.92 12.37 13.28
N MET A 94 0.61 12.20 13.06
CA MET A 94 -0.01 10.87 12.92
C MET A 94 0.63 10.05 11.79
N ARG A 95 0.90 10.69 10.66
CA ARG A 95 1.50 10.01 9.50
C ARG A 95 2.94 9.59 9.74
N LYS A 96 3.69 10.38 10.52
CA LYS A 96 5.05 9.99 10.99
C LYS A 96 5.00 8.74 11.84
N ASP A 97 4.07 8.68 12.79
CA ASP A 97 3.91 7.52 13.65
C ASP A 97 3.49 6.29 12.85
N MET A 98 2.56 6.46 11.91
CA MET A 98 2.16 5.38 11.01
C MET A 98 3.29 4.94 10.06
N LYS A 99 4.18 5.85 9.65
CA LYS A 99 5.37 5.50 8.87
C LYS A 99 6.32 4.63 9.69
N LEU A 100 6.55 4.95 10.94
CA LEU A 100 7.37 4.14 11.85
C LEU A 100 6.79 2.72 12.01
N GLU A 101 5.48 2.60 12.21
CA GLU A 101 4.83 1.29 12.29
C GLU A 101 4.88 0.54 10.94
N TYR A 102 4.68 1.23 9.84
CA TYR A 102 4.83 0.63 8.51
C TYR A 102 6.25 0.09 8.31
N ASP A 103 7.27 0.89 8.63
CA ASP A 103 8.67 0.51 8.45
C ASP A 103 9.07 -0.68 9.32
N LYS A 104 8.50 -0.79 10.50
CA LYS A 104 8.73 -1.94 11.40
C LYS A 104 8.30 -3.28 10.79
N TYR A 105 7.20 -3.31 10.05
CA TYR A 105 6.66 -4.55 9.48
C TYR A 105 7.01 -4.73 8.00
N TRP A 106 7.16 -3.65 7.25
CA TRP A 106 7.24 -3.63 5.80
C TRP A 106 8.39 -2.79 5.24
N GLY A 107 9.13 -2.08 6.08
CA GLY A 107 10.20 -1.16 5.66
C GLY A 107 11.40 -1.87 5.06
N GLU A 108 11.68 -3.08 5.54
CA GLU A 108 12.72 -3.93 4.97
C GLU A 108 12.11 -4.90 3.97
N LEU A 109 11.92 -4.46 2.74
CA LEU A 109 11.45 -5.32 1.65
C LEU A 109 12.33 -6.57 1.44
N VAL A 110 13.59 -6.51 1.88
CA VAL A 110 14.54 -7.64 1.84
C VAL A 110 14.10 -8.78 2.76
N SER A 111 13.46 -8.45 3.88
CA SER A 111 12.97 -9.42 4.87
C SER A 111 11.56 -9.91 4.59
N MET A 112 10.85 -9.27 3.67
CA MET A 112 9.50 -9.68 3.28
C MET A 112 9.48 -11.05 2.62
N ASN A 113 8.38 -11.76 2.83
CA ASN A 113 8.16 -13.03 2.15
C ASN A 113 8.14 -12.83 0.63
N GLN A 114 9.11 -13.44 -0.04
CA GLN A 114 9.30 -13.29 -1.49
C GLN A 114 8.11 -13.79 -2.33
N LEU A 115 7.25 -14.64 -1.76
CA LEU A 115 6.03 -15.10 -2.44
C LEU A 115 5.12 -13.95 -2.85
N ILE A 116 5.16 -12.81 -2.16
CA ILE A 116 4.40 -11.61 -2.53
C ILE A 116 4.87 -11.10 -3.90
N TYR A 117 6.19 -11.04 -4.12
CA TYR A 117 6.76 -10.60 -5.39
C TYR A 117 6.52 -11.60 -6.51
N PHE A 118 6.66 -12.90 -6.19
CA PHE A 118 6.39 -13.96 -7.16
C PHE A 118 4.93 -13.96 -7.61
N ALA A 119 3.99 -13.71 -6.71
CA ALA A 119 2.59 -13.57 -7.06
C ALA A 119 2.35 -12.40 -8.04
N VAL A 120 3.04 -11.28 -7.84
CA VAL A 120 2.97 -10.13 -8.76
C VAL A 120 3.60 -10.46 -10.13
N ILE A 121 4.75 -11.15 -10.15
CA ILE A 121 5.43 -11.53 -11.39
C ILE A 121 4.57 -12.51 -12.22
N LEU A 122 3.88 -13.42 -11.54
CA LEU A 122 3.01 -14.42 -12.18
C LEU A 122 1.66 -13.86 -12.61
N ASP A 123 1.27 -12.68 -12.11
CA ASP A 123 0.04 -12.03 -12.53
C ASP A 123 0.21 -11.48 -13.96
N PRO A 124 -0.65 -11.91 -14.92
CA PRO A 124 -0.56 -11.46 -16.31
C PRO A 124 -0.77 -9.96 -16.50
N CYS A 125 -1.45 -9.29 -15.54
CA CYS A 125 -1.71 -7.85 -15.57
C CYS A 125 -0.50 -7.02 -15.13
N PHE A 126 0.29 -7.54 -14.18
CA PHE A 126 1.36 -6.78 -13.53
C PHE A 126 2.75 -7.18 -14.01
N LYS A 127 3.09 -8.46 -13.93
CA LYS A 127 4.39 -9.01 -14.34
C LYS A 127 5.58 -8.36 -13.58
N MET A 128 6.78 -8.73 -13.95
CA MET A 128 8.02 -8.11 -13.44
C MET A 128 8.06 -6.59 -13.68
N ARG A 129 7.50 -6.13 -14.80
CA ARG A 129 7.49 -4.72 -15.18
C ARG A 129 6.83 -3.80 -14.13
N TYR A 130 5.85 -4.32 -13.41
CA TYR A 130 5.22 -3.56 -12.33
C TYR A 130 6.20 -3.32 -11.16
N LEU A 131 6.98 -4.31 -10.78
CA LEU A 131 8.00 -4.16 -9.74
C LEU A 131 9.09 -3.18 -10.20
N GLU A 132 9.52 -3.25 -11.46
CA GLU A 132 10.50 -2.34 -12.07
C GLU A 132 10.01 -0.89 -12.09
N PHE A 133 8.70 -0.66 -12.14
CA PHE A 133 8.11 0.67 -12.05
C PHE A 133 7.97 1.14 -10.60
N VAL A 134 7.52 0.28 -9.69
CA VAL A 134 7.17 0.66 -8.32
C VAL A 134 8.41 0.84 -7.44
N PHE A 135 9.42 -0.04 -7.54
CA PHE A 135 10.60 0.03 -6.68
C PHE A 135 11.39 1.33 -6.79
N PRO A 136 11.70 1.88 -7.97
CA PRO A 136 12.35 3.18 -8.09
C PRO A 136 11.53 4.31 -7.44
N THR A 137 10.20 4.23 -7.48
CA THR A 137 9.33 5.22 -6.83
C THR A 137 9.38 5.11 -5.31
N MET A 138 9.39 3.90 -4.78
CA MET A 138 9.47 3.66 -3.34
C MET A 138 10.86 4.03 -2.78
N TYR A 139 11.93 3.70 -3.50
CA TYR A 139 13.33 3.95 -3.11
C TYR A 139 13.95 5.13 -3.84
N ASN A 140 13.17 6.17 -4.11
CA ASN A 140 13.66 7.35 -4.83
C ASN A 140 14.92 7.97 -4.22
N ASP A 141 15.06 7.87 -2.89
CA ASP A 141 16.21 8.39 -2.15
C ASP A 141 17.45 7.46 -2.23
N HIS A 142 17.27 6.20 -2.68
CA HIS A 142 18.30 5.16 -2.77
C HIS A 142 18.08 4.26 -4.00
N PRO A 143 18.33 4.77 -5.21
CA PRO A 143 18.10 4.04 -6.46
C PRO A 143 18.91 2.73 -6.56
N ASP A 144 20.14 2.74 -6.07
CA ASP A 144 21.05 1.57 -6.07
C ASP A 144 20.44 0.40 -5.27
N VAL A 145 19.74 0.71 -4.18
CA VAL A 145 19.03 -0.29 -3.35
C VAL A 145 17.87 -0.89 -4.15
N ALA A 146 17.14 -0.08 -4.89
CA ALA A 146 16.04 -0.55 -5.74
C ALA A 146 16.53 -1.54 -6.81
N GLU A 147 17.61 -1.21 -7.50
CA GLU A 147 18.20 -2.07 -8.55
C GLU A 147 18.73 -3.39 -7.98
N LEU A 148 19.50 -3.32 -6.89
CA LEU A 148 20.03 -4.52 -6.22
C LEU A 148 18.90 -5.44 -5.78
N PHE A 149 17.83 -4.87 -5.27
CA PHE A 149 16.70 -5.63 -4.76
C PHE A 149 15.91 -6.29 -5.90
N LEU A 150 15.66 -5.56 -6.99
CA LEU A 150 15.04 -6.12 -8.20
C LEU A 150 15.87 -7.27 -8.78
N ALA A 151 17.18 -7.11 -8.84
CA ALA A 151 18.07 -8.18 -9.31
C ALA A 151 17.98 -9.43 -8.41
N LYS A 152 17.91 -9.24 -7.09
CA LYS A 152 17.74 -10.34 -6.13
C LYS A 152 16.40 -11.05 -6.30
N ILE A 153 15.30 -10.31 -6.46
CA ILE A 153 13.97 -10.90 -6.71
C ILE A 153 13.99 -11.72 -8.00
N LYS A 154 14.57 -11.19 -9.08
CA LYS A 154 14.68 -11.90 -10.36
C LYS A 154 15.46 -13.22 -10.21
N ALA A 155 16.60 -13.17 -9.55
CA ALA A 155 17.43 -14.35 -9.33
C ALA A 155 16.68 -15.44 -8.51
N ASN A 156 16.06 -15.03 -7.39
CA ASN A 156 15.33 -15.95 -6.52
C ASN A 156 14.08 -16.52 -7.18
N PHE A 157 13.38 -15.72 -7.99
CA PHE A 157 12.25 -16.20 -8.78
C PHE A 157 12.68 -17.25 -9.79
N LEU A 158 13.78 -17.01 -10.51
CA LEU A 158 14.33 -17.95 -11.48
C LEU A 158 14.77 -19.26 -10.81
N GLU A 159 15.45 -19.18 -9.67
CA GLU A 159 15.86 -20.34 -8.89
C GLU A 159 14.65 -21.15 -8.42
N CYS A 160 13.61 -20.48 -7.93
CA CYS A 160 12.36 -21.13 -7.56
C CYS A 160 11.70 -21.87 -8.73
N MET A 161 11.64 -21.24 -9.90
CA MET A 161 11.08 -21.83 -11.11
C MET A 161 11.88 -23.05 -11.58
N ILE A 162 13.22 -22.98 -11.56
CA ILE A 162 14.10 -24.10 -11.90
C ILE A 162 13.90 -25.24 -10.91
N GLY A 163 13.81 -24.95 -9.61
CA GLY A 163 13.57 -25.96 -8.56
C GLY A 163 12.23 -26.67 -8.73
N MET A 164 11.19 -25.97 -9.17
CA MET A 164 9.89 -26.60 -9.47
C MET A 164 9.90 -27.49 -10.72
N LEU A 165 10.76 -27.21 -11.67
CA LEU A 165 10.88 -27.98 -12.90
C LEU A 165 11.73 -29.26 -12.75
N GLN A 166 12.63 -29.31 -11.78
CA GLN A 166 13.51 -30.45 -11.52
C GLN A 166 12.79 -31.78 -11.16
N PRO A 167 11.68 -31.81 -10.40
CA PRO A 167 11.01 -33.07 -10.06
C PRO A 167 10.25 -33.73 -11.22
N MET A 168 9.97 -33.01 -12.29
CA MET A 168 9.12 -33.51 -13.38
C MET A 168 9.86 -34.30 -14.47
N GLY A 169 11.10 -34.67 -14.28
CA GLY A 169 11.68 -35.63 -15.19
C GLY A 169 13.13 -35.46 -15.55
N ASN A 170 13.87 -36.47 -15.26
CA ASN A 170 15.07 -36.84 -15.98
C ASN A 170 14.83 -36.65 -17.50
N LYS A 171 15.50 -35.72 -18.14
CA LYS A 171 15.62 -35.50 -19.59
C LYS A 171 14.89 -34.30 -20.19
N ILE A 172 14.95 -33.14 -19.56
CA ILE A 172 15.02 -31.94 -20.39
C ILE A 172 16.24 -31.20 -19.88
N GLY A 173 17.34 -31.28 -20.63
CA GLY A 173 18.44 -30.35 -20.50
C GLY A 173 17.87 -28.97 -20.80
N LEU A 174 17.36 -28.31 -19.77
CA LEU A 174 16.95 -26.92 -19.90
C LEU A 174 18.23 -26.13 -20.05
N ASP A 175 18.53 -25.82 -21.30
CA ASP A 175 19.58 -24.94 -21.68
C ASP A 175 19.28 -23.58 -20.97
N LEU A 176 20.10 -23.20 -20.00
CA LEU A 176 20.01 -21.88 -19.35
C LEU A 176 19.93 -20.74 -20.37
N HIS A 177 20.42 -21.00 -21.59
CA HIS A 177 20.34 -20.10 -22.72
C HIS A 177 18.88 -19.83 -23.17
N LEU A 178 17.99 -20.83 -23.11
CA LEU A 178 16.57 -20.67 -23.47
C LEU A 178 15.81 -19.80 -22.46
N VAL A 179 16.13 -19.94 -21.18
CA VAL A 179 15.50 -19.11 -20.13
C VAL A 179 15.96 -17.66 -20.23
N LEU A 180 17.22 -17.43 -20.58
CA LEU A 180 17.75 -16.09 -20.81
C LEU A 180 17.17 -15.45 -22.09
N VAL A 181 16.97 -16.23 -23.16
CA VAL A 181 16.37 -15.75 -24.42
C VAL A 181 14.90 -15.34 -24.21
N PHE A 182 14.16 -16.04 -23.36
CA PHE A 182 12.79 -15.63 -22.99
C PHE A 182 12.74 -14.31 -22.23
N GLN A 183 13.78 -13.97 -21.46
CA GLN A 183 13.88 -12.67 -20.81
C GLN A 183 14.24 -11.53 -21.77
N PHE A 184 15.09 -11.78 -22.78
CA PHE A 184 15.53 -10.76 -23.72
C PHE A 184 14.47 -10.40 -24.76
N ASN A 185 13.65 -11.33 -25.21
CA ASN A 185 12.61 -11.07 -26.22
C ASN A 185 11.37 -10.33 -25.68
N ASN A 186 11.23 -10.19 -24.36
CA ASN A 186 10.18 -9.36 -23.75
C ASN A 186 10.61 -7.90 -23.52
N GLN A 187 11.81 -7.49 -23.91
CA GLN A 187 12.27 -6.10 -23.81
C GLN A 187 11.99 -5.26 -25.07
N HIS A 188 11.45 -5.86 -26.12
CA HIS A 188 11.27 -5.17 -27.42
C HIS A 188 9.84 -5.25 -28.00
N ASN A 189 8.79 -5.51 -27.19
CA ASN A 189 7.40 -5.33 -27.61
C ASN A 189 6.60 -4.54 -26.59
#